data_40ca445b1cdaaa65f82fc5ece2da204c
#
_entry.id   40ca445b1cdaaa65f82fc5ece2da204c
#
_cell.length_a   1.000
_cell.length_b   1.000
_cell.length_c   1.000
_cell.angle_alpha   90.00
_cell.angle_beta   90.00
_cell.angle_gamma   90.00
#
_symmetry.space_group_name_H-M   'P 1'
#
loop_
_entity.id
_entity.type
_entity.pdbx_description
1 polymer ?
#
loop_
_entity_poly.entity_id
_entity_poly.type
_entity_poly.pdbx_seq_one_letter_code
_entity_poly.pdbx_strand_id
1 'polypeptide(L)'
;MNARYRGFTIETDQSKEYGGDGSAPEPFDLFLASIGTCVAINVIVFCQKRDIPTENITVIQHDEKNPETNMREKISIEIQLPPEFPAKYRKAVIKVSEQCAVKRHIFNPPEFDIHVT
;
A
#
# COMPACT_ATOMS: atom_id res chain seq x y z
N MET A 1 15.75 -5.84 -12.38
CA MET A 1 15.87 -6.78 -11.24
C MET A 1 14.50 -7.33 -10.88
N ASN A 2 14.35 -8.63 -10.86
CA ASN A 2 13.04 -9.24 -10.67
C ASN A 2 13.02 -10.12 -9.42
N ALA A 3 11.90 -10.12 -8.71
CA ALA A 3 11.67 -11.01 -7.59
C ALA A 3 10.65 -12.07 -8.01
N ARG A 4 10.85 -13.29 -7.54
CA ARG A 4 9.89 -14.38 -7.72
C ARG A 4 9.36 -14.81 -6.36
N TYR A 5 8.05 -14.86 -6.25
CA TYR A 5 7.40 -15.23 -5.01
C TYR A 5 6.04 -15.85 -5.26
N ARG A 6 5.81 -17.02 -4.72
CA ARG A 6 4.53 -17.73 -4.80
C ARG A 6 3.98 -17.87 -6.23
N GLY A 7 4.87 -18.11 -7.20
CA GLY A 7 4.48 -18.24 -8.60
C GLY A 7 4.32 -16.93 -9.36
N PHE A 8 4.51 -15.80 -8.69
CA PHE A 8 4.46 -14.47 -9.31
C PHE A 8 5.85 -13.96 -9.61
N THR A 9 5.98 -13.23 -10.70
CA THR A 9 7.18 -12.44 -11.00
C THR A 9 6.85 -10.97 -10.80
N ILE A 10 7.63 -10.32 -9.94
CA ILE A 10 7.49 -8.90 -9.65
C ILE A 10 8.68 -8.21 -10.29
N GLU A 11 8.39 -7.36 -11.29
CA GLU A 11 9.42 -6.64 -12.02
C GLU A 11 9.75 -5.34 -11.32
N THR A 12 11.05 -5.05 -11.19
CA THR A 12 11.56 -3.78 -10.66
C THR A 12 12.71 -3.29 -11.51
N ASP A 13 12.93 -1.98 -11.49
CA ASP A 13 14.07 -1.36 -12.13
C ASP A 13 14.43 -0.10 -11.34
N GLN A 14 15.56 0.50 -11.65
CA GLN A 14 15.89 1.82 -11.17
C GLN A 14 15.49 2.86 -12.21
N SER A 15 15.30 4.09 -11.78
CA SER A 15 15.15 5.21 -12.71
C SER A 15 16.45 5.45 -13.47
N LYS A 16 16.36 6.13 -14.60
CA LYS A 16 17.55 6.48 -15.40
C LYS A 16 18.55 7.32 -14.61
N GLU A 17 18.04 8.16 -13.72
CA GLU A 17 18.86 8.99 -12.82
C GLU A 17 19.77 8.14 -11.94
N TYR A 18 19.32 6.94 -11.53
CA TYR A 18 20.07 6.04 -10.65
C TYR A 18 20.68 4.84 -11.39
N GLY A 19 20.80 4.93 -12.72
CA GLY A 19 21.52 3.94 -13.51
C GLY A 19 20.68 2.82 -14.10
N GLY A 20 19.37 2.87 -13.97
CA GLY A 20 18.46 1.93 -14.61
C GLY A 20 17.89 2.45 -15.91
N ASP A 21 16.93 1.73 -16.47
CA ASP A 21 16.22 2.10 -17.71
C ASP A 21 14.84 2.70 -17.44
N GLY A 22 14.38 2.72 -16.20
CA GLY A 22 13.04 3.18 -15.86
C GLY A 22 11.93 2.30 -16.46
N SER A 23 12.21 1.02 -16.66
CA SER A 23 11.30 0.09 -17.34
C SER A 23 10.27 -0.55 -16.41
N ALA A 24 10.40 -0.36 -15.11
CA ALA A 24 9.51 -0.89 -14.08
C ALA A 24 9.61 -0.01 -12.83
N PRO A 25 8.67 -0.16 -11.86
CA PRO A 25 8.75 0.58 -10.61
C PRO A 25 10.05 0.28 -9.84
N GLU A 26 10.52 1.25 -9.11
CA GLU A 26 11.63 1.03 -8.18
C GLU A 26 11.17 0.15 -7.01
N PRO A 27 12.09 -0.59 -6.36
CA PRO A 27 11.72 -1.40 -5.19
C PRO A 27 10.97 -0.61 -4.11
N PHE A 28 11.36 0.63 -3.84
CA PHE A 28 10.70 1.45 -2.86
C PHE A 28 9.26 1.81 -3.26
N ASP A 29 8.98 1.95 -4.56
CA ASP A 29 7.62 2.17 -5.05
C ASP A 29 6.70 1.00 -4.70
N LEU A 30 7.23 -0.22 -4.71
CA LEU A 30 6.48 -1.41 -4.30
C LEU A 30 6.10 -1.34 -2.81
N PHE A 31 7.01 -0.85 -1.98
CA PHE A 31 6.72 -0.63 -0.57
C PHE A 31 5.59 0.38 -0.39
N LEU A 32 5.65 1.52 -1.06
CA LEU A 32 4.60 2.54 -0.99
C LEU A 32 3.27 1.98 -1.51
N ALA A 33 3.28 1.33 -2.66
CA ALA A 33 2.07 0.74 -3.25
C ALA A 33 1.45 -0.33 -2.35
N SER A 34 2.26 -1.09 -1.62
CA SER A 34 1.76 -2.13 -0.73
C SER A 34 0.91 -1.56 0.41
N ILE A 35 1.19 -0.36 0.86
CA ILE A 35 0.45 0.29 1.95
C ILE A 35 -0.99 0.56 1.50
N GLY A 36 -1.16 1.27 0.38
CA GLY A 36 -2.48 1.61 -0.14
C GLY A 36 -3.29 0.40 -0.60
N THR A 37 -2.63 -0.55 -1.27
CA THR A 37 -3.32 -1.76 -1.74
C THR A 37 -3.74 -2.66 -0.59
N CYS A 38 -2.96 -2.72 0.48
CA CYS A 38 -3.34 -3.47 1.69
C CYS A 38 -4.57 -2.85 2.36
N VAL A 39 -4.62 -1.52 2.45
CA VAL A 39 -5.80 -0.81 2.93
C VAL A 39 -7.01 -1.12 2.05
N ALA A 40 -6.84 -1.05 0.73
CA ALA A 40 -7.92 -1.31 -0.22
C ALA A 40 -8.49 -2.73 -0.07
N ILE A 41 -7.65 -3.74 0.08
CA ILE A 41 -8.10 -5.12 0.31
C ILE A 41 -8.93 -5.22 1.59
N ASN A 42 -8.52 -4.59 2.67
CA ASN A 42 -9.26 -4.61 3.92
C ASN A 42 -10.65 -3.97 3.76
N VAL A 43 -10.74 -2.88 3.02
CA VAL A 43 -12.03 -2.24 2.71
C VAL A 43 -12.91 -3.16 1.87
N ILE A 44 -12.34 -3.79 0.84
CA ILE A 44 -13.07 -4.71 -0.03
C ILE A 44 -13.65 -5.88 0.78
N VAL A 45 -12.83 -6.52 1.60
CA VAL A 45 -13.27 -7.65 2.44
C VAL A 45 -14.37 -7.23 3.40
N PHE A 46 -14.23 -6.06 4.01
CA PHE A 46 -15.27 -5.51 4.89
C PHE A 46 -16.60 -5.37 4.16
N CYS A 47 -16.56 -4.81 2.96
CA CYS A 47 -17.75 -4.60 2.14
C CYS A 47 -18.37 -5.91 1.65
N GLN A 48 -17.54 -6.85 1.21
CA GLN A 48 -18.01 -8.15 0.72
C GLN A 48 -18.78 -8.93 1.78
N LYS A 49 -18.33 -8.88 3.02
CA LYS A 49 -19.01 -9.54 4.14
C LYS A 49 -20.39 -8.94 4.46
N ARG A 50 -20.68 -7.76 3.95
CA ARG A 50 -21.91 -7.01 4.21
C ARG A 50 -22.73 -6.75 2.96
N ASP A 51 -22.35 -7.41 1.85
CA ASP A 51 -23.00 -7.22 0.54
C ASP A 51 -23.06 -5.75 0.11
N ILE A 52 -22.01 -4.98 0.42
CA ILE A 52 -21.89 -3.59 0.00
C ILE A 52 -21.12 -3.54 -1.32
N PRO A 53 -21.66 -2.89 -2.37
CA PRO A 53 -20.93 -2.73 -3.63
C PRO A 53 -19.64 -1.92 -3.45
N THR A 54 -18.57 -2.33 -4.14
CA THR A 54 -17.25 -1.68 -4.05
C THR A 54 -16.86 -0.90 -5.30
N GLU A 55 -17.66 -0.94 -6.35
CA GLU A 55 -17.31 -0.39 -7.66
C GLU A 55 -17.02 1.11 -7.65
N ASN A 56 -17.65 1.85 -6.74
CA ASN A 56 -17.51 3.31 -6.63
C ASN A 56 -16.68 3.72 -5.42
N ILE A 57 -15.90 2.80 -4.86
CA ILE A 57 -14.96 3.11 -3.77
C ILE A 57 -13.59 3.31 -4.38
N THR A 58 -12.93 4.41 -4.01
CA THR A 58 -11.57 4.71 -4.47
C THR A 58 -10.68 4.95 -3.26
N VAL A 59 -9.47 4.39 -3.30
CA VAL A 59 -8.45 4.63 -2.29
C VAL A 59 -7.34 5.45 -2.95
N ILE A 60 -7.03 6.61 -2.39
CA ILE A 60 -5.99 7.49 -2.90
C ILE A 60 -4.92 7.63 -1.82
N GLN A 61 -3.68 7.40 -2.21
CA GLN A 61 -2.53 7.54 -1.34
C GLN A 61 -1.67 8.72 -1.77
N HIS A 62 -1.32 9.55 -0.80
CA HIS A 62 -0.35 10.64 -0.99
C HIS A 62 0.78 10.48 0.00
N ASP A 63 1.99 10.78 -0.42
CA ASP A 63 3.14 10.81 0.47
C ASP A 63 3.83 12.18 0.42
N GLU A 64 4.31 12.62 1.56
CA GLU A 64 5.10 13.84 1.70
C GLU A 64 6.55 13.46 1.92
N LYS A 65 7.41 13.89 1.00
CA LYS A 65 8.82 13.59 1.00
C LYS A 65 9.61 14.78 1.53
N ASN A 66 10.53 14.51 2.44
CA ASN A 66 11.51 15.50 2.85
C ASN A 66 12.59 15.61 1.75
N PRO A 67 12.76 16.79 1.11
CA PRO A 67 13.71 16.94 0.00
C PRO A 67 15.18 16.79 0.43
N GLU A 68 15.50 17.03 1.70
CA GLU A 68 16.87 16.95 2.21
C GLU A 68 17.26 15.50 2.53
N THR A 69 16.37 14.72 3.16
CA THR A 69 16.64 13.37 3.61
C THR A 69 16.10 12.30 2.68
N ASN A 70 15.23 12.65 1.75
CA ASN A 70 14.52 11.74 0.87
C ASN A 70 13.54 10.79 1.59
N MET A 71 13.34 11.01 2.88
CA MET A 71 12.40 10.21 3.68
C MET A 71 10.96 10.64 3.45
N ARG A 72 10.06 9.67 3.48
CA ARG A 72 8.61 9.94 3.46
C ARG A 72 8.16 10.21 4.88
N GLU A 73 7.84 11.46 5.19
CA GLU A 73 7.49 11.89 6.54
C GLU A 73 6.02 11.68 6.87
N LYS A 74 5.17 11.66 5.86
CA LYS A 74 3.74 11.45 6.03
C LYS A 74 3.17 10.68 4.86
N ILE A 75 2.36 9.68 5.17
CA ILE A 75 1.58 8.94 4.17
C ILE A 75 0.11 9.11 4.55
N SER A 76 -0.65 9.73 3.63
CA SER A 76 -2.07 9.99 3.82
C SER A 76 -2.85 9.08 2.89
N ILE A 77 -3.88 8.44 3.43
CA ILE A 77 -4.75 7.56 2.66
C ILE A 77 -6.17 8.10 2.77
N GLU A 78 -6.73 8.47 1.64
CA GLU A 78 -8.11 8.91 1.52
C GLU A 78 -8.96 7.79 0.95
N ILE A 79 -10.02 7.44 1.66
CA ILE A 79 -10.99 6.45 1.19
C ILE A 79 -12.22 7.20 0.73
N GLN A 80 -12.43 7.26 -0.57
CA GLN A 80 -13.58 7.93 -1.16
C GLN A 80 -14.74 6.96 -1.25
N LEU A 81 -15.77 7.22 -0.45
CA LEU A 81 -16.99 6.41 -0.40
C LEU A 81 -18.10 7.11 -1.19
N PRO A 82 -18.91 6.36 -1.95
CA PRO A 82 -20.02 6.95 -2.67
C PRO A 82 -21.12 7.42 -1.71
N PRO A 83 -22.00 8.36 -2.14
CA PRO A 83 -23.09 8.86 -1.29
C PRO A 83 -24.02 7.78 -0.75
N GLU A 84 -24.23 6.72 -1.51
CA GLU A 84 -25.09 5.59 -1.13
C GLU A 84 -24.44 4.64 -0.12
N PHE A 85 -23.18 4.83 0.20
CA PHE A 85 -22.50 3.99 1.20
C PHE A 85 -23.19 4.17 2.57
N PRO A 86 -23.53 3.05 3.27
CA PRO A 86 -24.21 3.15 4.55
C PRO A 86 -23.46 3.98 5.58
N ALA A 87 -24.08 5.07 6.03
CA ALA A 87 -23.44 6.00 6.96
C ALA A 87 -23.00 5.33 8.26
N LYS A 88 -23.73 4.31 8.71
CA LYS A 88 -23.42 3.56 9.94
C LYS A 88 -22.07 2.82 9.88
N TYR A 89 -21.53 2.57 8.68
CA TYR A 89 -20.28 1.83 8.50
C TYR A 89 -19.08 2.73 8.19
N ARG A 90 -19.26 4.04 8.05
CA ARG A 90 -18.13 4.94 7.70
C ARG A 90 -16.99 4.88 8.70
N LYS A 91 -17.29 4.90 9.98
CA LYS A 91 -16.26 4.79 11.04
C LYS A 91 -15.60 3.41 11.04
N ALA A 92 -16.38 2.36 10.81
CA ALA A 92 -15.87 0.99 10.77
C ALA A 92 -14.90 0.77 9.62
N VAL A 93 -15.13 1.40 8.47
CA VAL A 93 -14.22 1.33 7.32
C VAL A 93 -12.86 1.92 7.67
N ILE A 94 -12.82 3.06 8.35
CA ILE A 94 -11.56 3.65 8.80
C ILE A 94 -10.84 2.70 9.76
N LYS A 95 -11.57 2.16 10.72
CA LYS A 95 -11.02 1.26 11.71
C LYS A 95 -10.43 -0.01 11.09
N VAL A 96 -11.12 -0.62 10.14
CA VAL A 96 -10.62 -1.83 9.46
C VAL A 96 -9.42 -1.51 8.57
N SER A 97 -9.35 -0.31 8.01
CA SER A 97 -8.23 0.15 7.21
C SER A 97 -6.95 0.26 8.02
N GLU A 98 -7.06 0.56 9.31
CA GLU A 98 -5.91 0.66 10.21
C GLU A 98 -5.32 -0.71 10.57
N GLN A 99 -6.01 -1.80 10.30
CA GLN A 99 -5.57 -3.17 10.55
C GLN A 99 -4.77 -3.75 9.39
N CYS A 100 -4.11 -2.91 8.63
CA CYS A 100 -3.29 -3.30 7.49
C CYS A 100 -2.08 -4.11 7.94
N ALA A 101 -1.87 -5.28 7.33
CA ALA A 101 -0.74 -6.16 7.64
C ALA A 101 0.60 -5.45 7.41
N VAL A 102 0.70 -4.64 6.36
CA VAL A 102 1.91 -3.87 6.06
C VAL A 102 2.21 -2.89 7.19
N LYS A 103 1.20 -2.12 7.64
CA LYS A 103 1.38 -1.18 8.75
C LYS A 103 1.79 -1.88 10.04
N ARG A 104 1.20 -3.04 10.34
CA ARG A 104 1.57 -3.81 11.52
C ARG A 104 3.04 -4.20 11.52
N HIS A 105 3.60 -4.51 10.36
CA HIS A 105 5.02 -4.86 10.22
C HIS A 105 5.94 -3.65 10.24
N ILE A 106 5.40 -2.45 9.99
CA ILE A 106 6.14 -1.20 10.20
C ILE A 106 6.24 -0.88 11.68
N PHE A 107 5.13 -1.00 12.42
CA PHE A 107 5.10 -0.71 13.85
C PHE A 107 5.74 -1.80 14.70
N ASN A 108 5.72 -3.04 14.23
CA ASN A 108 6.36 -4.18 14.87
C ASN A 108 7.27 -4.86 13.83
N PRO A 109 8.43 -4.25 13.55
CA PRO A 109 9.27 -4.68 12.44
C PRO A 109 9.86 -6.07 12.68
N PRO A 110 10.04 -6.87 11.61
CA PRO A 110 10.73 -8.14 11.71
C PRO A 110 12.24 -7.92 11.91
N GLU A 111 12.91 -8.94 12.38
CA GLU A 111 14.36 -8.96 12.35
C GLU A 111 14.86 -9.20 10.93
N PHE A 112 15.98 -8.58 10.61
CA PHE A 112 16.64 -8.76 9.31
C PHE A 112 17.93 -9.51 9.49
N ASP A 113 18.07 -10.61 8.76
CA ASP A 113 19.31 -11.38 8.69
C ASP A 113 19.78 -11.39 7.23
N ILE A 114 20.91 -10.73 6.98
CA ILE A 114 21.49 -10.65 5.64
C ILE A 114 22.88 -11.27 5.74
N HIS A 115 23.09 -12.36 5.04
CA HIS A 115 24.35 -13.08 5.08
C HIS A 115 24.76 -13.61 3.72
N VAL A 116 26.03 -13.99 3.61
CA VAL A 116 26.58 -14.63 2.42
C VAL A 116 26.86 -16.10 2.74
N THR A 117 26.51 -16.98 1.82
CA THR A 117 26.82 -18.40 1.95
C THR A 117 28.12 -18.78 1.26
#